data_ad7810b1d1fc78176508e2ab67307792
#
_entry.id   ad7810b1d1fc78176508e2ab67307792
#
_cell.length_a   1.000
_cell.length_b   1.000
_cell.length_c   1.000
_cell.angle_alpha   90.00
_cell.angle_beta   90.00
_cell.angle_gamma   90.00
#
_symmetry.space_group_name_H-M   'P 1'
#
loop_
_entity.id
_entity.type
_entity.pdbx_description
1 polymer ?
#
loop_
_entity_poly.entity_id
_entity_poly.type
_entity_poly.pdbx_seq_one_letter_code
_entity_poly.pdbx_strand_id
1 'polypeptide(L)'
;MKNEWKESLAKKYIKEYQLKKVSKDLALRIYSTHLLGNNPELVLHGGGNTSVKSIKKNLFGKDNDVLFVKGSGWDMSNLNERGLPGLYLDPLLKTLSLKKMSDEKMVNYLRSNLLDSSSPNPSIETLLHAYLPFKYVDHTHSNAILSLVNLDNSKEILNKIYKDKIAIVPYVMPGFELAKLCHMVISKNHKVEGLILLNHGIFTFGSSAKQSYDRMIKLVTLAENFLNKQKKLIKYNINNKKINITDVQLCIRNLYHSFTNKRWIIKFNNKVEDVKFTNRKDLFNLFNKGPVTPDHVIRIKSEPLIIPNKHLSSSKMISNHINAYIKKYKNYFKKYKKNITNSKIADPLPRIIILEGIGFLSIGLNKKEMQVSYDIFDAMKKVIIKANLVSKFKSINNTDIFKMEYWPLERAKLNNQNTKKFNGNVAVITGGAGKIGSAIANKFINENIEVILLDKNFKNLDVNIKKKCLCIECDLTNNSQINKALNKILTLFGGIDILIANSGAAFQGSMLNVKKDILEKSLEVNFYSHHNIVQKIANIMVSQGFGGSISLNLSKQSINPGKDFGPYGIAKASSLF
;
A
#
# COMPACT_ATOMS: atom_id res chain seq x y z
N MET A 1 16.76 14.58 8.47
CA MET A 1 15.41 14.89 7.95
C MET A 1 15.18 16.39 7.95
N LYS A 2 14.45 16.93 6.95
CA LYS A 2 14.16 18.37 6.87
C LYS A 2 12.89 18.70 7.66
N ASN A 3 12.89 19.82 8.38
CA ASN A 3 11.71 20.36 9.03
C ASN A 3 10.85 21.11 7.98
N GLU A 4 9.62 20.67 7.76
CA GLU A 4 8.69 21.24 6.76
C GLU A 4 7.63 22.18 7.40
N TRP A 5 7.72 22.49 8.69
CA TRP A 5 6.80 23.43 9.34
C TRP A 5 6.94 24.82 8.75
N LYS A 6 5.80 25.44 8.36
CA LYS A 6 5.72 26.82 7.87
C LYS A 6 4.60 27.55 8.60
N GLU A 7 4.94 28.65 9.26
CA GLU A 7 3.97 29.44 10.03
C GLU A 7 2.84 29.99 9.15
N SER A 8 3.15 30.36 7.90
CA SER A 8 2.14 30.81 6.92
C SER A 8 1.09 29.74 6.63
N LEU A 9 1.50 28.47 6.48
CA LEU A 9 0.60 27.35 6.25
C LEU A 9 -0.19 27.02 7.53
N ALA A 10 0.45 27.06 8.71
CA ALA A 10 -0.24 26.87 9.99
C ALA A 10 -1.38 27.89 10.17
N LYS A 11 -1.12 29.18 9.88
CA LYS A 11 -2.13 30.24 9.89
C LYS A 11 -3.25 30.02 8.87
N LYS A 12 -2.90 29.50 7.66
CA LYS A 12 -3.90 29.15 6.63
C LYS A 12 -4.83 28.04 7.12
N TYR A 13 -4.28 26.96 7.70
CA TYR A 13 -5.08 25.87 8.29
C TYR A 13 -6.02 26.38 9.39
N ILE A 14 -5.53 27.24 10.29
CA ILE A 14 -6.38 27.83 11.33
C ILE A 14 -7.56 28.55 10.70
N LYS A 15 -7.35 29.44 9.73
CA LYS A 15 -8.43 30.18 9.06
C LYS A 15 -9.43 29.25 8.35
N GLU A 16 -8.92 28.27 7.59
CA GLU A 16 -9.77 27.31 6.85
C GLU A 16 -10.66 26.50 7.80
N TYR A 17 -10.09 25.98 8.89
CA TYR A 17 -10.82 25.15 9.83
C TYR A 17 -11.73 25.95 10.80
N GLN A 18 -11.41 27.21 11.06
CA GLN A 18 -12.34 28.12 11.78
C GLN A 18 -13.66 28.31 11.03
N LEU A 19 -13.65 28.39 9.69
CA LEU A 19 -14.87 28.42 8.88
C LEU A 19 -15.74 27.16 9.07
N LYS A 20 -15.14 26.06 9.43
CA LYS A 20 -15.80 24.78 9.77
C LYS A 20 -16.13 24.65 11.26
N LYS A 21 -15.99 25.72 12.05
CA LYS A 21 -16.20 25.75 13.52
C LYS A 21 -15.27 24.77 14.28
N VAL A 22 -14.08 24.49 13.73
CA VAL A 22 -13.06 23.66 14.36
C VAL A 22 -12.11 24.55 15.16
N SER A 23 -11.72 24.11 16.37
CA SER A 23 -10.83 24.88 17.24
C SER A 23 -9.42 25.05 16.63
N LYS A 24 -8.72 26.13 17.05
CA LYS A 24 -7.33 26.39 16.66
C LYS A 24 -6.40 25.20 16.97
N ASP A 25 -6.57 24.60 18.13
CA ASP A 25 -5.75 23.46 18.55
C ASP A 25 -5.92 22.26 17.62
N LEU A 26 -7.17 21.95 17.24
CA LEU A 26 -7.47 20.84 16.34
C LEU A 26 -7.01 21.14 14.91
N ALA A 27 -7.13 22.38 14.42
CA ALA A 27 -6.61 22.81 13.12
C ALA A 27 -5.10 22.63 13.02
N LEU A 28 -4.35 23.07 14.07
CA LEU A 28 -2.89 22.87 14.16
C LEU A 28 -2.51 21.39 14.28
N ARG A 29 -3.33 20.59 14.96
CA ARG A 29 -3.16 19.13 15.03
C ARG A 29 -3.28 18.48 13.65
N ILE A 30 -4.29 18.87 12.87
CA ILE A 30 -4.48 18.38 11.49
C ILE A 30 -3.27 18.76 10.62
N TYR A 31 -2.83 20.04 10.69
CA TYR A 31 -1.66 20.50 9.93
C TYR A 31 -0.41 19.68 10.23
N SER A 32 -0.05 19.53 11.52
CA SER A 32 1.13 18.75 11.90
C SER A 32 0.98 17.27 11.57
N THR A 33 -0.23 16.70 11.63
CA THR A 33 -0.50 15.32 11.21
C THR A 33 -0.24 15.14 9.72
N HIS A 34 -0.66 16.09 8.88
CA HIS A 34 -0.36 16.06 7.44
C HIS A 34 1.16 16.14 7.15
N LEU A 35 1.91 16.96 7.90
CA LEU A 35 3.36 17.03 7.74
C LEU A 35 4.04 15.68 8.04
N LEU A 36 3.57 14.97 9.07
CA LEU A 36 4.06 13.63 9.40
C LEU A 36 3.61 12.59 8.38
N GLY A 37 2.32 12.58 8.03
CA GLY A 37 1.70 11.59 7.15
C GLY A 37 2.14 11.67 5.68
N ASN A 38 2.54 12.85 5.21
CA ASN A 38 3.06 13.04 3.85
C ASN A 38 4.54 12.63 3.69
N ASN A 39 5.19 12.24 4.79
CA ASN A 39 6.58 11.78 4.75
C ASN A 39 6.64 10.24 4.91
N PRO A 40 6.88 9.47 3.83
CA PRO A 40 6.91 8.01 3.88
C PRO A 40 8.07 7.43 4.70
N GLU A 41 9.08 8.23 5.05
CA GLU A 41 10.14 7.81 5.97
C GLU A 41 9.69 7.88 7.46
N LEU A 42 8.53 8.50 7.73
CA LEU A 42 7.93 8.59 9.07
C LEU A 42 6.74 7.68 9.26
N VAL A 43 5.83 7.63 8.27
CA VAL A 43 4.53 6.92 8.38
C VAL A 43 4.12 6.32 7.05
N LEU A 44 3.52 5.13 7.08
CA LEU A 44 2.91 4.46 5.93
C LEU A 44 1.48 3.98 6.26
N HIS A 45 0.56 4.12 5.31
CA HIS A 45 -0.73 3.42 5.20
C HIS A 45 -1.52 3.20 6.50
N GLY A 46 -1.91 4.27 7.16
CA GLY A 46 -2.71 4.19 8.39
C GLY A 46 -1.91 3.84 9.65
N GLY A 47 -0.60 3.62 9.54
CA GLY A 47 0.32 3.53 10.67
C GLY A 47 0.45 4.85 11.42
N GLY A 48 1.06 4.83 12.62
CA GLY A 48 1.21 6.00 13.46
C GLY A 48 -0.12 6.63 13.88
N ASN A 49 -0.06 7.59 14.77
CA ASN A 49 -1.22 8.38 15.19
C ASN A 49 -0.79 9.67 15.89
N THR A 50 -1.76 10.55 16.06
CA THR A 50 -1.55 11.86 16.66
C THR A 50 -2.74 12.23 17.52
N SER A 51 -2.51 13.05 18.54
CA SER A 51 -3.59 13.55 19.39
C SER A 51 -3.36 14.98 19.87
N VAL A 52 -4.45 15.59 20.34
CA VAL A 52 -4.43 16.85 21.07
C VAL A 52 -5.45 16.83 22.21
N LYS A 53 -5.05 17.28 23.38
CA LYS A 53 -5.94 17.57 24.50
C LYS A 53 -6.46 19.00 24.39
N SER A 54 -7.76 19.18 24.57
CA SER A 54 -8.44 20.46 24.43
C SER A 54 -9.64 20.51 25.36
N ILE A 55 -10.28 21.66 25.44
CA ILE A 55 -11.51 21.86 26.22
C ILE A 55 -12.69 21.98 25.25
N LYS A 56 -13.81 21.33 25.55
CA LYS A 56 -15.05 21.44 24.80
C LYS A 56 -16.25 21.54 25.74
N LYS A 57 -17.15 22.48 25.46
CA LYS A 57 -18.42 22.60 26.20
C LYS A 57 -19.34 21.44 25.86
N ASN A 58 -19.98 20.86 26.87
CA ASN A 58 -21.05 19.89 26.71
C ASN A 58 -22.41 20.58 26.39
N LEU A 59 -23.46 19.79 26.28
CA LEU A 59 -24.81 20.27 26.00
C LEU A 59 -25.34 21.25 27.07
N PHE A 60 -24.82 21.21 28.29
CA PHE A 60 -25.20 22.05 29.42
C PHE A 60 -24.27 23.26 29.58
N GLY A 61 -23.38 23.53 28.63
CA GLY A 61 -22.45 24.66 28.68
C GLY A 61 -21.23 24.46 29.60
N LYS A 62 -21.08 23.29 30.26
CA LYS A 62 -19.96 22.98 31.13
C LYS A 62 -18.72 22.56 30.31
N ASP A 63 -17.57 23.10 30.68
CA ASP A 63 -16.28 22.73 30.08
C ASP A 63 -15.88 21.30 30.48
N ASN A 64 -15.45 20.52 29.50
CA ASN A 64 -14.91 19.17 29.69
C ASN A 64 -13.55 19.06 29.00
N ASP A 65 -12.63 18.40 29.68
CA ASP A 65 -11.36 18.00 29.07
C ASP A 65 -11.60 16.87 28.06
N VAL A 66 -11.09 17.06 26.85
CA VAL A 66 -11.30 16.17 25.71
C VAL A 66 -9.97 15.82 25.07
N LEU A 67 -9.82 14.54 24.71
CA LEU A 67 -8.75 14.04 23.87
C LEU A 67 -9.29 13.84 22.45
N PHE A 68 -8.77 14.59 21.49
CA PHE A 68 -8.93 14.27 20.07
C PHE A 68 -7.75 13.41 19.63
N VAL A 69 -8.03 12.23 19.04
CA VAL A 69 -7.01 11.26 18.63
C VAL A 69 -7.36 10.70 17.26
N LYS A 70 -6.34 10.37 16.45
CA LYS A 70 -6.54 9.77 15.12
C LYS A 70 -7.39 8.50 15.20
N GLY A 71 -8.43 8.43 14.36
CA GLY A 71 -9.27 7.24 14.20
C GLY A 71 -8.49 6.05 13.64
N SER A 72 -8.88 4.84 14.06
CA SER A 72 -8.28 3.59 13.59
C SER A 72 -8.44 3.45 12.07
N GLY A 73 -7.35 3.11 11.37
CA GLY A 73 -7.34 2.90 9.92
C GLY A 73 -7.33 4.17 9.05
N TRP A 74 -7.46 5.37 9.62
CA TRP A 74 -7.30 6.62 8.88
C TRP A 74 -5.85 6.85 8.50
N ASP A 75 -5.64 7.38 7.28
CA ASP A 75 -4.31 7.78 6.82
C ASP A 75 -3.99 9.20 7.32
N MET A 76 -2.80 9.38 7.90
CA MET A 76 -2.37 10.67 8.42
C MET A 76 -2.19 11.73 7.32
N SER A 77 -1.89 11.33 6.09
CA SER A 77 -1.72 12.25 4.95
C SER A 77 -3.02 12.94 4.52
N ASN A 78 -4.17 12.32 4.78
CA ASN A 78 -5.50 12.81 4.36
C ASN A 78 -6.45 13.01 5.54
N LEU A 79 -5.92 13.13 6.75
CA LEU A 79 -6.71 13.27 7.95
C LEU A 79 -7.45 14.62 7.96
N ASN A 80 -8.74 14.59 8.27
CA ASN A 80 -9.53 15.80 8.50
C ASN A 80 -10.20 15.73 9.90
N GLU A 81 -11.04 16.71 10.22
CA GLU A 81 -11.72 16.79 11.52
C GLU A 81 -12.55 15.56 11.86
N ARG A 82 -13.16 14.91 10.85
CA ARG A 82 -13.95 13.68 11.03
C ARG A 82 -13.11 12.47 11.37
N GLY A 83 -11.85 12.49 10.99
CA GLY A 83 -10.87 11.44 11.29
C GLY A 83 -10.23 11.57 12.68
N LEU A 84 -10.62 12.56 13.48
CA LEU A 84 -10.14 12.84 14.84
C LEU A 84 -11.27 12.72 15.85
N PRO A 85 -11.78 11.50 16.17
CA PRO A 85 -12.76 11.33 17.23
C PRO A 85 -12.31 11.98 18.53
N GLY A 86 -13.23 12.70 19.17
CA GLY A 86 -13.05 13.27 20.50
C GLY A 86 -13.58 12.34 21.58
N LEU A 87 -12.87 12.22 22.69
CA LEU A 87 -13.26 11.42 23.85
C LEU A 87 -13.15 12.26 25.12
N TYR A 88 -14.05 12.02 26.08
CA TYR A 88 -13.90 12.59 27.42
C TYR A 88 -12.63 12.08 28.08
N LEU A 89 -11.75 13.00 28.52
CA LEU A 89 -10.43 12.64 29.04
C LEU A 89 -10.47 12.04 30.45
N ASP A 90 -11.25 12.61 31.35
CA ASP A 90 -11.34 12.16 32.75
C ASP A 90 -11.71 10.69 32.91
N PRO A 91 -12.72 10.14 32.20
CA PRO A 91 -13.01 8.71 32.26
C PRO A 91 -11.83 7.85 31.79
N LEU A 92 -11.08 8.30 30.77
CA LEU A 92 -9.92 7.56 30.29
C LEU A 92 -8.82 7.53 31.33
N LEU A 93 -8.56 8.64 32.02
CA LEU A 93 -7.55 8.72 33.11
C LEU A 93 -7.92 7.83 34.29
N LYS A 94 -9.19 7.68 34.64
CA LYS A 94 -9.67 6.78 35.71
C LYS A 94 -9.26 5.32 35.46
N THR A 95 -9.07 4.91 34.19
CA THR A 95 -8.64 3.53 33.89
C THR A 95 -7.20 3.23 34.33
N LEU A 96 -6.40 4.23 34.70
CA LEU A 96 -5.07 4.03 35.30
C LEU A 96 -5.11 3.20 36.60
N SER A 97 -6.22 3.27 37.35
CA SER A 97 -6.42 2.47 38.59
C SER A 97 -6.62 0.98 38.33
N LEU A 98 -6.99 0.58 37.12
CA LEU A 98 -7.25 -0.82 36.79
C LEU A 98 -5.93 -1.61 36.68
N LYS A 99 -5.93 -2.83 37.21
CA LYS A 99 -4.77 -3.74 37.07
C LYS A 99 -4.63 -4.31 35.66
N LYS A 100 -5.75 -4.72 35.04
CA LYS A 100 -5.83 -5.34 33.71
C LYS A 100 -7.10 -4.92 32.99
N MET A 101 -7.06 -4.88 31.65
CA MET A 101 -8.22 -4.63 30.81
C MET A 101 -8.06 -5.45 29.53
N SER A 102 -9.10 -6.20 29.13
CA SER A 102 -9.10 -6.90 27.83
C SER A 102 -9.31 -5.90 26.69
N ASP A 103 -8.87 -6.27 25.49
CA ASP A 103 -9.02 -5.44 24.29
C ASP A 103 -10.48 -5.10 23.99
N GLU A 104 -11.39 -6.08 24.12
CA GLU A 104 -12.82 -5.87 23.92
C GLU A 104 -13.40 -4.85 24.91
N LYS A 105 -13.05 -4.98 26.20
CA LYS A 105 -13.45 -4.01 27.22
C LYS A 105 -12.88 -2.63 26.94
N MET A 106 -11.61 -2.56 26.52
CA MET A 106 -10.96 -1.30 26.15
C MET A 106 -11.68 -0.61 25.00
N VAL A 107 -11.93 -1.34 23.91
CA VAL A 107 -12.61 -0.77 22.73
C VAL A 107 -14.02 -0.31 23.08
N ASN A 108 -14.79 -1.12 23.82
CA ASN A 108 -16.14 -0.74 24.25
C ASN A 108 -16.10 0.50 25.14
N TYR A 109 -15.18 0.56 26.09
CA TYR A 109 -15.02 1.69 26.98
C TYR A 109 -14.61 2.97 26.23
N LEU A 110 -13.69 2.88 25.28
CA LEU A 110 -13.34 4.01 24.42
C LEU A 110 -14.56 4.51 23.62
N ARG A 111 -15.36 3.61 23.05
CA ARG A 111 -16.58 3.96 22.31
C ARG A 111 -17.64 4.63 23.19
N SER A 112 -17.83 4.15 24.42
CA SER A 112 -18.80 4.71 25.37
C SER A 112 -18.41 6.12 25.83
N ASN A 113 -17.17 6.53 25.65
CA ASN A 113 -16.66 7.85 26.03
C ASN A 113 -16.43 8.78 24.83
N LEU A 114 -16.94 8.43 23.63
CA LEU A 114 -16.92 9.32 22.48
C LEU A 114 -17.85 10.53 22.72
N LEU A 115 -17.42 11.71 22.29
CA LEU A 115 -18.26 12.92 22.26
C LEU A 115 -19.41 12.80 21.25
N ASP A 116 -19.18 12.09 20.18
CA ASP A 116 -20.12 11.83 19.09
C ASP A 116 -20.05 10.34 18.75
N SER A 117 -21.16 9.63 18.99
CA SER A 117 -21.27 8.18 18.77
C SER A 117 -21.11 7.76 17.31
N SER A 118 -21.33 8.69 16.37
CA SER A 118 -21.14 8.46 14.92
C SER A 118 -19.67 8.54 14.49
N SER A 119 -18.78 9.00 15.37
CA SER A 119 -17.34 9.09 15.10
C SER A 119 -16.70 7.72 14.80
N PRO A 120 -15.64 7.67 13.98
CA PRO A 120 -14.89 6.45 13.76
C PRO A 120 -14.31 5.91 15.07
N ASN A 121 -14.00 4.61 15.10
CA ASN A 121 -13.32 4.00 16.25
C ASN A 121 -11.99 4.73 16.49
N PRO A 122 -11.70 5.15 17.73
CA PRO A 122 -10.42 5.76 18.06
C PRO A 122 -9.26 4.75 17.92
N SER A 123 -8.04 5.24 17.82
CA SER A 123 -6.85 4.39 17.80
C SER A 123 -6.81 3.46 19.01
N ILE A 124 -6.30 2.25 18.84
CA ILE A 124 -6.04 1.31 19.95
C ILE A 124 -5.03 1.86 20.97
N GLU A 125 -4.24 2.86 20.60
CA GLU A 125 -3.27 3.54 21.46
C GLU A 125 -3.85 4.78 22.15
N THR A 126 -5.18 4.99 22.08
CA THR A 126 -5.86 6.15 22.68
C THR A 126 -5.55 6.32 24.17
N LEU A 127 -5.50 5.21 24.94
CA LEU A 127 -5.16 5.27 26.35
C LEU A 127 -3.71 5.73 26.57
N LEU A 128 -2.77 5.34 25.71
CA LEU A 128 -1.39 5.82 25.77
C LEU A 128 -1.35 7.35 25.58
N HIS A 129 -2.07 7.87 24.57
CA HIS A 129 -2.20 9.31 24.34
C HIS A 129 -2.88 10.05 25.51
N ALA A 130 -3.88 9.43 26.14
CA ALA A 130 -4.56 9.99 27.30
C ALA A 130 -3.62 10.11 28.51
N TYR A 131 -2.84 9.06 28.79
CA TYR A 131 -2.00 8.96 29.99
C TYR A 131 -0.73 9.81 29.93
N LEU A 132 -0.24 10.16 28.74
CA LEU A 132 0.88 11.09 28.60
C LEU A 132 0.42 12.51 28.99
N PRO A 133 1.09 13.21 29.95
CA PRO A 133 0.63 14.48 30.50
C PRO A 133 0.95 15.68 29.60
N PHE A 134 0.88 15.52 28.29
CA PHE A 134 1.21 16.54 27.30
C PHE A 134 0.02 16.87 26.42
N LYS A 135 -0.07 18.13 25.97
CA LYS A 135 -1.17 18.62 25.16
C LYS A 135 -1.19 17.98 23.77
N TYR A 136 -0.05 17.93 23.09
CA TYR A 136 0.13 17.35 21.76
C TYR A 136 1.03 16.12 21.85
N VAL A 137 0.61 15.03 21.22
CA VAL A 137 1.37 13.78 21.17
C VAL A 137 1.39 13.26 19.72
N ASP A 138 2.58 12.95 19.21
CA ASP A 138 2.85 12.38 17.90
C ASP A 138 3.45 11.00 18.04
N HIS A 139 2.99 10.05 17.23
CA HIS A 139 3.55 8.70 17.12
C HIS A 139 3.83 8.36 15.67
N THR A 140 5.04 7.88 15.39
CA THR A 140 5.47 7.45 14.05
C THR A 140 6.27 6.15 14.08
N HIS A 141 6.26 5.44 12.94
CA HIS A 141 7.08 4.27 12.68
C HIS A 141 8.25 4.64 11.75
N SER A 142 9.01 5.69 12.12
CA SER A 142 10.11 6.20 11.30
C SER A 142 11.11 5.11 10.92
N ASN A 143 11.45 5.01 9.62
CA ASN A 143 12.42 4.03 9.11
C ASN A 143 13.78 4.10 9.82
N ALA A 144 14.24 5.31 10.16
CA ALA A 144 15.49 5.48 10.89
C ALA A 144 15.40 4.92 12.32
N ILE A 145 14.31 5.20 13.02
CA ILE A 145 14.08 4.66 14.36
C ILE A 145 13.91 3.16 14.32
N LEU A 146 13.10 2.63 13.38
CA LEU A 146 12.91 1.19 13.21
C LEU A 146 14.22 0.45 12.94
N SER A 147 15.19 1.09 12.25
CA SER A 147 16.52 0.52 12.02
C SER A 147 17.34 0.35 13.30
N LEU A 148 17.05 1.13 14.36
CA LEU A 148 17.76 1.11 15.62
C LEU A 148 17.04 0.30 16.71
N VAL A 149 15.69 0.31 16.72
CA VAL A 149 14.91 -0.42 17.72
C VAL A 149 14.77 -1.91 17.43
N ASN A 150 15.18 -2.34 16.24
CA ASN A 150 15.19 -3.74 15.78
C ASN A 150 16.62 -4.31 15.74
N LEU A 151 17.45 -4.00 16.73
CA LEU A 151 18.79 -4.57 16.88
C LEU A 151 18.86 -5.45 18.13
N ASP A 152 19.77 -6.39 18.15
CA ASP A 152 20.04 -7.23 19.32
C ASP A 152 20.58 -6.39 20.51
N ASN A 153 21.31 -5.30 20.24
CA ASN A 153 21.84 -4.35 21.21
C ASN A 153 21.19 -2.94 21.16
N SER A 154 19.89 -2.87 20.80
CA SER A 154 19.16 -1.60 20.60
C SER A 154 19.33 -0.60 21.76
N LYS A 155 19.22 -1.07 23.02
CA LYS A 155 19.29 -0.17 24.20
C LYS A 155 20.63 0.56 24.29
N GLU A 156 21.73 -0.15 24.08
CA GLU A 156 23.08 0.43 24.10
C GLU A 156 23.24 1.50 23.03
N ILE A 157 22.84 1.18 21.80
CA ILE A 157 22.93 2.10 20.65
C ILE A 157 22.05 3.34 20.87
N LEU A 158 20.82 3.17 21.35
CA LEU A 158 19.90 4.28 21.61
C LEU A 158 20.43 5.19 22.72
N ASN A 159 20.97 4.64 23.81
CA ASN A 159 21.58 5.44 24.89
C ASN A 159 22.80 6.25 24.39
N LYS A 160 23.62 5.66 23.49
CA LYS A 160 24.75 6.37 22.88
C LYS A 160 24.31 7.56 22.01
N ILE A 161 23.20 7.41 21.26
CA ILE A 161 22.69 8.45 20.35
C ILE A 161 21.96 9.56 21.10
N TYR A 162 21.08 9.20 22.04
CA TYR A 162 20.08 10.12 22.60
C TYR A 162 20.38 10.59 24.03
N LYS A 163 21.19 9.82 24.76
CA LYS A 163 21.50 10.10 26.20
C LYS A 163 20.19 10.24 27.00
N ASP A 164 19.99 11.35 27.65
CA ASP A 164 18.87 11.72 28.52
C ASP A 164 17.64 12.31 27.78
N LYS A 165 17.74 12.48 26.45
CA LYS A 165 16.65 13.10 25.66
C LYS A 165 15.45 12.21 25.48
N ILE A 166 15.59 10.90 25.65
CA ILE A 166 14.51 9.92 25.45
C ILE A 166 14.40 8.98 26.63
N ALA A 167 13.22 8.37 26.77
CA ALA A 167 13.08 7.16 27.57
C ALA A 167 12.81 5.96 26.65
N ILE A 168 13.34 4.79 27.02
CA ILE A 168 13.23 3.55 26.26
C ILE A 168 12.20 2.64 26.93
N VAL A 169 11.23 2.18 26.14
CA VAL A 169 10.18 1.24 26.57
C VAL A 169 10.43 -0.11 25.92
N PRO A 170 10.49 -1.23 26.66
CA PRO A 170 10.60 -2.56 26.07
C PRO A 170 9.37 -2.88 25.22
N TYR A 171 9.51 -3.86 24.30
CA TYR A 171 8.37 -4.29 23.51
C TYR A 171 7.26 -4.87 24.39
N VAL A 172 6.09 -4.31 24.25
CA VAL A 172 4.82 -4.80 24.77
C VAL A 172 3.79 -4.64 23.65
N MET A 173 2.88 -5.58 23.51
CA MET A 173 1.81 -5.50 22.51
C MET A 173 1.00 -4.20 22.70
N PRO A 174 0.66 -3.47 21.62
CA PRO A 174 -0.16 -2.26 21.71
C PRO A 174 -1.48 -2.51 22.45
N GLY A 175 -1.89 -1.54 23.28
CA GLY A 175 -3.11 -1.63 24.06
C GLY A 175 -2.92 -1.12 25.49
N PHE A 176 -3.75 -1.63 26.40
CA PHE A 176 -3.81 -1.15 27.79
C PHE A 176 -2.47 -1.28 28.54
N GLU A 177 -1.83 -2.45 28.47
CA GLU A 177 -0.56 -2.73 29.17
C GLU A 177 0.57 -1.80 28.69
N LEU A 178 0.68 -1.58 27.37
CA LEU A 178 1.65 -0.64 26.81
C LEU A 178 1.40 0.78 27.30
N ALA A 179 0.13 1.22 27.33
CA ALA A 179 -0.24 2.56 27.79
C ALA A 179 0.17 2.79 29.25
N LYS A 180 -0.07 1.81 30.15
CA LYS A 180 0.36 1.87 31.55
C LYS A 180 1.87 1.90 31.69
N LEU A 181 2.59 1.07 30.94
CA LEU A 181 4.05 1.03 30.97
C LEU A 181 4.64 2.37 30.53
N CYS A 182 4.14 2.97 29.46
CA CYS A 182 4.58 4.29 29.00
C CYS A 182 4.31 5.38 30.04
N HIS A 183 3.14 5.34 30.71
CA HIS A 183 2.83 6.25 31.80
C HIS A 183 3.84 6.13 32.96
N MET A 184 4.13 4.91 33.42
CA MET A 184 5.10 4.67 34.49
C MET A 184 6.51 5.15 34.14
N VAL A 185 6.93 4.99 32.89
CA VAL A 185 8.25 5.44 32.43
C VAL A 185 8.33 6.96 32.40
N ILE A 186 7.29 7.64 31.91
CA ILE A 186 7.23 9.12 31.85
C ILE A 186 7.11 9.73 33.25
N SER A 187 6.35 9.12 34.15
CA SER A 187 6.20 9.61 35.52
C SER A 187 7.53 9.64 36.30
N LYS A 188 8.50 8.80 35.89
CA LYS A 188 9.86 8.80 36.48
C LYS A 188 10.81 9.82 35.83
N ASN A 189 10.50 10.26 34.60
CA ASN A 189 11.39 11.18 33.87
C ASN A 189 10.59 12.12 32.95
N HIS A 190 10.11 13.22 33.51
CA HIS A 190 9.29 14.22 32.77
C HIS A 190 10.10 15.12 31.82
N LYS A 191 11.45 15.09 31.88
CA LYS A 191 12.30 15.99 31.10
C LYS A 191 12.61 15.47 29.67
N VAL A 192 12.24 14.24 29.34
CA VAL A 192 12.51 13.67 28.02
C VAL A 192 11.69 14.34 26.93
N GLU A 193 12.25 14.37 25.73
CA GLU A 193 11.61 14.93 24.54
C GLU A 193 10.74 13.89 23.81
N GLY A 194 10.94 12.60 24.09
CA GLY A 194 10.19 11.49 23.46
C GLY A 194 10.37 10.14 24.14
N LEU A 195 9.53 9.19 23.74
CA LEU A 195 9.61 7.76 24.08
C LEU A 195 10.00 6.96 22.86
N ILE A 196 11.00 6.07 22.97
CA ILE A 196 11.30 5.08 21.95
C ILE A 196 10.86 3.71 22.45
N LEU A 197 9.95 3.10 21.69
CA LEU A 197 9.41 1.77 21.95
C LEU A 197 10.18 0.76 21.11
N LEU A 198 10.84 -0.20 21.76
CA LEU A 198 11.60 -1.25 21.07
C LEU A 198 10.69 -2.06 20.15
N ASN A 199 11.16 -2.37 18.95
CA ASN A 199 10.43 -3.10 17.90
C ASN A 199 9.08 -2.48 17.49
N HIS A 200 8.85 -1.17 17.75
CA HIS A 200 7.58 -0.52 17.47
C HIS A 200 7.74 0.86 16.80
N GLY A 201 8.31 1.85 17.47
CA GLY A 201 8.42 3.20 16.94
C GLY A 201 8.81 4.25 17.97
N ILE A 202 8.41 5.51 17.70
CA ILE A 202 8.73 6.67 18.55
C ILE A 202 7.48 7.50 18.84
N PHE A 203 7.37 7.99 20.07
CA PHE A 203 6.44 9.04 20.50
C PHE A 203 7.21 10.32 20.80
N THR A 204 6.68 11.46 20.38
CA THR A 204 7.10 12.79 20.81
C THR A 204 5.90 13.59 21.28
N PHE A 205 6.16 14.61 22.07
CA PHE A 205 5.10 15.37 22.70
C PHE A 205 5.52 16.81 22.99
N GLY A 206 4.55 17.69 23.20
CA GLY A 206 4.80 19.10 23.50
C GLY A 206 3.57 19.85 23.98
N SER A 207 3.79 21.11 24.41
CA SER A 207 2.73 22.06 24.75
C SER A 207 2.06 22.65 23.50
N SER A 208 2.72 22.57 22.33
CA SER A 208 2.21 23.01 21.04
C SER A 208 2.41 21.95 19.97
N ALA A 209 1.60 21.97 18.90
CA ALA A 209 1.74 21.10 17.73
C ALA A 209 3.13 21.22 17.10
N LYS A 210 3.64 22.45 17.01
CA LYS A 210 4.98 22.73 16.50
C LYS A 210 6.07 22.08 17.34
N GLN A 211 6.01 22.20 18.65
CA GLN A 211 7.02 21.63 19.55
C GLN A 211 7.07 20.10 19.45
N SER A 212 5.90 19.43 19.42
CA SER A 212 5.83 17.98 19.28
C SER A 212 6.41 17.54 17.92
N TYR A 213 6.05 18.23 16.84
CA TYR A 213 6.57 17.97 15.49
C TYR A 213 8.10 18.25 15.41
N ASP A 214 8.59 19.37 15.90
CA ASP A 214 10.02 19.72 15.89
C ASP A 214 10.86 18.68 16.65
N ARG A 215 10.36 18.17 17.77
CA ARG A 215 10.98 17.08 18.52
C ARG A 215 11.05 15.79 17.71
N MET A 216 9.97 15.43 17.00
CA MET A 216 9.95 14.26 16.10
C MET A 216 11.04 14.38 15.04
N ILE A 217 11.09 15.50 14.32
CA ILE A 217 12.10 15.74 13.28
C ILE A 217 13.51 15.71 13.85
N LYS A 218 13.74 16.36 14.99
CA LYS A 218 15.04 16.40 15.68
C LYS A 218 15.52 14.99 16.06
N LEU A 219 14.68 14.21 16.74
CA LEU A 219 15.06 12.88 17.22
C LEU A 219 15.27 11.89 16.07
N VAL A 220 14.42 11.93 15.02
CA VAL A 220 14.60 11.13 13.82
C VAL A 220 15.89 11.52 13.07
N THR A 221 16.20 12.82 12.98
CA THR A 221 17.44 13.29 12.34
C THR A 221 18.70 12.79 13.04
N LEU A 222 18.69 12.70 14.38
CA LEU A 222 19.80 12.09 15.13
C LEU A 222 20.03 10.64 14.74
N ALA A 223 18.94 9.85 14.59
CA ALA A 223 19.03 8.47 14.11
C ALA A 223 19.57 8.39 12.67
N GLU A 224 19.05 9.23 11.76
CA GLU A 224 19.52 9.29 10.36
C GLU A 224 21.02 9.61 10.28
N ASN A 225 21.47 10.61 11.04
CA ASN A 225 22.88 11.01 11.08
C ASN A 225 23.79 9.91 11.61
N PHE A 226 23.33 9.15 12.60
CA PHE A 226 24.06 7.98 13.09
C PHE A 226 24.14 6.87 12.04
N LEU A 227 23.01 6.52 11.43
CA LEU A 227 22.90 5.48 10.41
C LEU A 227 23.72 5.79 9.15
N ASN A 228 23.74 7.06 8.73
CA ASN A 228 24.47 7.48 7.52
C ASN A 228 26.01 7.40 7.67
N LYS A 229 26.52 7.38 8.91
CA LYS A 229 27.95 7.17 9.20
C LYS A 229 28.36 5.69 9.14
N GLN A 230 27.40 4.76 9.15
CA GLN A 230 27.70 3.34 9.17
C GLN A 230 28.04 2.84 7.75
N LYS A 231 29.12 2.06 7.64
CA LYS A 231 29.57 1.46 6.39
C LYS A 231 29.90 -0.01 6.62
N LYS A 232 29.57 -0.86 5.65
CA LYS A 232 29.92 -2.28 5.66
C LYS A 232 30.14 -2.74 4.23
N LEU A 233 31.14 -3.58 4.02
CA LEU A 233 31.38 -4.21 2.73
C LEU A 233 30.23 -5.16 2.40
N ILE A 234 29.55 -4.93 1.26
CA ILE A 234 28.46 -5.76 0.77
C ILE A 234 28.98 -6.57 -0.41
N LYS A 235 28.81 -7.88 -0.34
CA LYS A 235 29.18 -8.81 -1.43
C LYS A 235 27.95 -9.08 -2.30
N TYR A 236 28.15 -9.11 -3.63
CA TYR A 236 27.11 -9.36 -4.63
C TYR A 236 27.40 -10.64 -5.42
N ASN A 237 26.37 -11.26 -6.00
CA ASN A 237 26.50 -12.34 -6.95
C ASN A 237 26.98 -11.78 -8.30
N ILE A 238 27.78 -12.56 -9.05
CA ILE A 238 28.44 -12.06 -10.28
C ILE A 238 27.67 -12.45 -11.54
N ASN A 239 27.03 -13.62 -11.56
CA ASN A 239 26.38 -14.16 -12.76
C ASN A 239 24.92 -14.56 -12.49
N ASN A 240 23.98 -13.79 -13.02
CA ASN A 240 22.57 -14.15 -13.05
C ASN A 240 22.16 -14.50 -14.49
N LYS A 241 21.41 -15.60 -14.66
CA LYS A 241 20.80 -15.95 -15.94
C LYS A 241 19.79 -14.88 -16.33
N LYS A 242 19.71 -14.56 -17.62
CA LYS A 242 18.67 -13.72 -18.19
C LYS A 242 17.34 -14.47 -18.15
N ILE A 243 16.33 -13.89 -17.51
CA ILE A 243 15.01 -14.51 -17.28
C ILE A 243 13.94 -13.69 -18.01
N ASN A 244 13.01 -14.39 -18.67
CA ASN A 244 11.78 -13.75 -19.13
C ASN A 244 10.83 -13.52 -17.93
N ILE A 245 10.76 -12.30 -17.48
CA ILE A 245 9.98 -11.94 -16.30
C ILE A 245 8.47 -12.08 -16.51
N THR A 246 8.01 -11.91 -17.74
CA THR A 246 6.60 -12.09 -18.10
C THR A 246 6.13 -13.50 -17.80
N ASP A 247 6.91 -14.51 -18.19
CA ASP A 247 6.57 -15.92 -17.94
C ASP A 247 6.51 -16.21 -16.43
N VAL A 248 7.42 -15.61 -15.65
CA VAL A 248 7.40 -15.72 -14.18
C VAL A 248 6.13 -15.10 -13.60
N GLN A 249 5.76 -13.89 -14.05
CA GLN A 249 4.54 -13.22 -13.57
C GLN A 249 3.28 -13.99 -13.91
N LEU A 250 3.15 -14.47 -15.16
CA LEU A 250 1.99 -15.25 -15.61
C LEU A 250 1.89 -16.59 -14.86
N CYS A 251 3.00 -17.29 -14.67
CA CYS A 251 3.06 -18.51 -13.87
C CYS A 251 2.58 -18.29 -12.42
N ILE A 252 3.09 -17.25 -11.75
CA ILE A 252 2.70 -16.93 -10.37
C ILE A 252 1.24 -16.53 -10.32
N ARG A 253 0.76 -15.74 -11.28
CA ARG A 253 -0.64 -15.31 -11.35
C ARG A 253 -1.58 -16.49 -11.51
N ASN A 254 -1.22 -17.48 -12.33
CA ASN A 254 -1.96 -18.75 -12.48
C ASN A 254 -2.03 -19.51 -11.15
N LEU A 255 -0.90 -19.71 -10.48
CA LEU A 255 -0.84 -20.41 -9.20
C LEU A 255 -1.72 -19.73 -8.14
N TYR A 256 -1.70 -18.39 -8.07
CA TYR A 256 -2.53 -17.62 -7.15
C TYR A 256 -4.02 -17.75 -7.46
N HIS A 257 -4.38 -17.72 -8.76
CA HIS A 257 -5.75 -17.96 -9.20
C HIS A 257 -6.23 -19.36 -8.86
N SER A 258 -5.45 -20.38 -9.19
CA SER A 258 -5.78 -21.79 -8.91
C SER A 258 -5.99 -22.06 -7.42
N PHE A 259 -5.23 -21.35 -6.55
CA PHE A 259 -5.34 -21.51 -5.12
C PHE A 259 -6.53 -20.77 -4.48
N THR A 260 -6.95 -19.62 -5.05
CA THR A 260 -7.93 -18.72 -4.41
C THR A 260 -9.19 -18.48 -5.22
N ASN A 261 -9.23 -18.87 -6.48
CA ASN A 261 -10.24 -18.50 -7.48
C ASN A 261 -10.45 -16.98 -7.62
N LYS A 262 -9.38 -16.19 -7.36
CA LYS A 262 -9.39 -14.72 -7.46
C LYS A 262 -8.41 -14.24 -8.51
N ARG A 263 -8.64 -13.03 -9.02
CA ARG A 263 -7.68 -12.31 -9.85
C ARG A 263 -6.71 -11.54 -8.94
N TRP A 264 -5.44 -11.48 -9.35
CA TRP A 264 -4.37 -10.83 -8.58
C TRP A 264 -3.60 -9.87 -9.45
N ILE A 265 -3.25 -8.73 -8.89
CA ILE A 265 -2.34 -7.77 -9.50
C ILE A 265 -0.93 -8.08 -9.02
N ILE A 266 -0.01 -8.27 -9.96
CA ILE A 266 1.39 -8.63 -9.69
C ILE A 266 2.29 -7.63 -10.40
N LYS A 267 2.85 -6.69 -9.66
CA LYS A 267 3.77 -5.68 -10.20
C LYS A 267 5.22 -6.15 -10.04
N PHE A 268 5.97 -6.06 -11.12
CA PHE A 268 7.41 -6.27 -11.10
C PHE A 268 8.16 -4.97 -10.79
N ASN A 269 9.06 -5.02 -9.83
CA ASN A 269 9.87 -3.91 -9.37
C ASN A 269 11.35 -4.22 -9.62
N ASN A 270 11.97 -3.45 -10.52
CA ASN A 270 13.32 -3.69 -11.02
C ASN A 270 14.14 -2.39 -11.16
N LYS A 271 13.88 -1.40 -10.32
CA LYS A 271 14.76 -0.24 -10.26
C LYS A 271 16.20 -0.70 -9.98
N VAL A 272 17.18 0.08 -10.39
CA VAL A 272 18.61 -0.25 -10.19
C VAL A 272 18.90 -0.65 -8.75
N GLU A 273 18.32 0.06 -7.78
CA GLU A 273 18.46 -0.23 -6.35
C GLU A 273 17.83 -1.58 -5.96
N ASP A 274 16.69 -1.95 -6.56
CA ASP A 274 15.99 -3.20 -6.30
C ASP A 274 16.77 -4.37 -6.85
N VAL A 275 17.30 -4.27 -8.07
CA VAL A 275 18.16 -5.29 -8.68
C VAL A 275 19.44 -5.45 -7.87
N LYS A 276 20.10 -4.34 -7.50
CA LYS A 276 21.29 -4.36 -6.65
C LYS A 276 21.03 -5.04 -5.30
N PHE A 277 19.90 -4.71 -4.69
CA PHE A 277 19.47 -5.29 -3.42
C PHE A 277 19.25 -6.81 -3.53
N THR A 278 18.50 -7.27 -4.54
CA THR A 278 18.18 -8.70 -4.73
C THR A 278 19.38 -9.54 -5.17
N ASN A 279 20.48 -8.90 -5.58
CA ASN A 279 21.73 -9.53 -5.98
C ASN A 279 22.74 -9.75 -4.82
N ARG A 280 22.39 -9.40 -3.59
CA ARG A 280 23.25 -9.55 -2.41
C ARG A 280 23.45 -11.02 -2.04
N LYS A 281 24.70 -11.41 -1.70
CA LYS A 281 25.01 -12.78 -1.23
C LYS A 281 24.34 -13.13 0.11
N ASP A 282 24.07 -12.14 0.97
CA ASP A 282 23.45 -12.31 2.28
C ASP A 282 21.91 -12.20 2.27
N LEU A 283 21.29 -12.14 1.08
CA LEU A 283 19.86 -11.91 0.88
C LEU A 283 18.96 -12.81 1.74
N PHE A 284 19.20 -14.13 1.72
CA PHE A 284 18.41 -15.10 2.48
C PHE A 284 18.51 -14.88 3.99
N ASN A 285 19.67 -14.48 4.49
CA ASN A 285 19.91 -14.24 5.91
C ASN A 285 19.28 -12.92 6.41
N LEU A 286 19.02 -11.99 5.51
CA LEU A 286 18.42 -10.70 5.85
C LEU A 286 16.92 -10.81 6.12
N PHE A 287 16.18 -11.59 5.31
CA PHE A 287 14.71 -11.53 5.24
C PHE A 287 13.96 -12.69 5.87
N ASN A 288 14.62 -13.58 6.59
CA ASN A 288 14.00 -14.69 7.33
C ASN A 288 13.77 -14.40 8.83
N LYS A 289 13.77 -13.12 9.23
CA LYS A 289 13.82 -12.73 10.66
C LYS A 289 12.56 -12.04 11.17
N GLY A 290 11.53 -11.92 10.37
CA GLY A 290 10.27 -11.29 10.75
C GLY A 290 10.13 -9.83 10.31
N PRO A 291 8.97 -9.19 10.64
CA PRO A 291 8.66 -7.83 10.23
C PRO A 291 9.47 -6.78 11.01
N VAL A 292 9.57 -5.57 10.46
CA VAL A 292 10.27 -4.43 11.11
C VAL A 292 9.39 -3.69 12.11
N THR A 293 8.09 -3.79 11.95
CA THR A 293 7.07 -3.33 12.90
C THR A 293 5.91 -4.31 12.89
N PRO A 294 5.27 -4.59 14.03
CA PRO A 294 4.30 -5.67 14.17
C PRO A 294 3.10 -5.54 13.24
N ASP A 295 2.58 -4.32 13.02
CA ASP A 295 1.40 -4.03 12.21
C ASP A 295 1.58 -4.34 10.71
N HIS A 296 2.80 -4.37 10.19
CA HIS A 296 3.06 -4.73 8.79
C HIS A 296 2.70 -6.18 8.45
N VAL A 297 2.70 -7.09 9.45
CA VAL A 297 2.48 -8.53 9.23
C VAL A 297 1.10 -8.84 8.61
N ILE A 298 0.07 -8.05 8.93
CA ILE A 298 -1.27 -8.24 8.36
C ILE A 298 -1.33 -7.93 6.86
N ARG A 299 -0.38 -7.13 6.34
CA ARG A 299 -0.33 -6.68 4.93
C ARG A 299 0.58 -7.53 4.07
N ILE A 300 1.81 -7.78 4.52
CA ILE A 300 2.85 -8.44 3.70
C ILE A 300 3.35 -9.76 4.26
N LYS A 301 2.72 -10.29 5.34
CA LYS A 301 3.19 -11.45 6.10
C LYS A 301 4.49 -11.17 6.87
N SER A 302 4.94 -12.13 7.66
CA SER A 302 6.15 -11.99 8.48
C SER A 302 7.44 -11.94 7.66
N GLU A 303 7.46 -12.58 6.51
CA GLU A 303 8.64 -12.67 5.64
C GLU A 303 8.24 -12.78 4.16
N PRO A 304 9.06 -12.27 3.23
CA PRO A 304 8.87 -12.47 1.80
C PRO A 304 9.23 -13.89 1.39
N LEU A 305 8.71 -14.36 0.25
CA LEU A 305 9.24 -15.53 -0.43
C LEU A 305 10.47 -15.10 -1.25
N ILE A 306 11.56 -15.87 -1.17
CA ILE A 306 12.75 -15.67 -2.01
C ILE A 306 12.86 -16.86 -2.97
N ILE A 307 12.93 -16.59 -4.27
CA ILE A 307 13.16 -17.61 -5.31
C ILE A 307 14.56 -17.40 -5.90
N PRO A 308 15.45 -18.43 -5.81
CA PRO A 308 16.77 -18.36 -6.40
C PRO A 308 16.73 -18.18 -7.93
N ASN A 309 17.65 -17.40 -8.50
CA ASN A 309 17.73 -17.12 -9.94
C ASN A 309 17.68 -18.39 -10.80
N LYS A 310 18.43 -19.44 -10.43
CA LYS A 310 18.49 -20.72 -11.14
C LYS A 310 17.14 -21.46 -11.25
N HIS A 311 16.15 -21.11 -10.44
CA HIS A 311 14.82 -21.75 -10.43
C HIS A 311 13.76 -20.94 -11.18
N LEU A 312 14.05 -19.69 -11.60
CA LEU A 312 13.07 -18.79 -12.22
C LEU A 312 12.67 -19.17 -13.65
N SER A 313 13.47 -19.98 -14.34
CA SER A 313 13.17 -20.47 -15.69
C SER A 313 12.25 -21.71 -15.70
N SER A 314 11.86 -22.23 -14.53
CA SER A 314 11.05 -23.45 -14.42
C SER A 314 9.76 -23.18 -13.63
N SER A 315 8.60 -23.26 -14.29
CA SER A 315 7.28 -23.14 -13.65
C SER A 315 7.08 -24.16 -12.52
N LYS A 316 7.61 -25.39 -12.68
CA LYS A 316 7.59 -26.43 -11.64
C LYS A 316 8.37 -25.99 -10.40
N MET A 317 9.55 -25.39 -10.55
CA MET A 317 10.36 -24.94 -9.42
C MET A 317 9.72 -23.74 -8.74
N ILE A 318 9.15 -22.78 -9.48
CA ILE A 318 8.37 -21.65 -8.93
C ILE A 318 7.20 -22.18 -8.09
N SER A 319 6.42 -23.13 -8.63
CA SER A 319 5.32 -23.77 -7.92
C SER A 319 5.77 -24.45 -6.62
N ASN A 320 6.90 -25.18 -6.65
CA ASN A 320 7.46 -25.83 -5.47
C ASN A 320 7.80 -24.82 -4.36
N HIS A 321 8.41 -23.67 -4.71
CA HIS A 321 8.71 -22.61 -3.74
C HIS A 321 7.45 -22.00 -3.11
N ILE A 322 6.42 -21.73 -3.92
CA ILE A 322 5.14 -21.20 -3.42
C ILE A 322 4.45 -22.22 -2.50
N ASN A 323 4.40 -23.49 -2.91
CA ASN A 323 3.81 -24.57 -2.09
C ASN A 323 4.56 -24.79 -0.78
N ALA A 324 5.90 -24.72 -0.79
CA ALA A 324 6.71 -24.80 0.42
C ALA A 324 6.40 -23.63 1.37
N TYR A 325 6.26 -22.41 0.85
CA TYR A 325 5.87 -21.24 1.63
C TYR A 325 4.48 -21.41 2.26
N ILE A 326 3.50 -21.86 1.48
CA ILE A 326 2.14 -22.16 1.95
C ILE A 326 2.17 -23.20 3.09
N LYS A 327 2.94 -24.29 2.91
CA LYS A 327 3.12 -25.33 3.92
C LYS A 327 3.75 -24.76 5.21
N LYS A 328 4.80 -23.94 5.08
CA LYS A 328 5.45 -23.24 6.19
C LYS A 328 4.44 -22.37 6.96
N TYR A 329 3.64 -21.58 6.25
CA TYR A 329 2.62 -20.72 6.84
C TYR A 329 1.51 -21.52 7.56
N LYS A 330 1.03 -22.60 6.96
CA LYS A 330 0.05 -23.51 7.61
C LYS A 330 0.60 -24.12 8.89
N ASN A 331 1.88 -24.54 8.90
CA ASN A 331 2.55 -25.07 10.08
C ASN A 331 2.72 -24.00 11.17
N TYR A 332 3.11 -22.78 10.78
CA TYR A 332 3.16 -21.63 11.69
C TYR A 332 1.80 -21.39 12.35
N PHE A 333 0.70 -21.35 11.58
CA PHE A 333 -0.64 -21.22 12.12
C PHE A 333 -0.99 -22.35 13.11
N LYS A 334 -0.76 -23.62 12.74
CA LYS A 334 -1.04 -24.77 13.61
C LYS A 334 -0.28 -24.68 14.93
N LYS A 335 1.00 -24.26 14.89
CA LYS A 335 1.86 -24.16 16.08
C LYS A 335 1.35 -23.12 17.07
N TYR A 336 0.89 -21.96 16.61
CA TYR A 336 0.54 -20.83 17.48
C TYR A 336 -0.96 -20.64 17.69
N LYS A 337 -1.83 -21.36 16.98
CA LYS A 337 -3.30 -21.26 17.07
C LYS A 337 -3.84 -21.37 18.51
N LYS A 338 -3.20 -22.14 19.37
CA LYS A 338 -3.60 -22.31 20.78
C LYS A 338 -3.62 -20.99 21.57
N ASN A 339 -2.90 -19.97 21.09
CA ASN A 339 -2.78 -18.67 21.74
C ASN A 339 -3.95 -17.70 21.43
N ILE A 340 -4.86 -18.07 20.52
CA ILE A 340 -6.00 -17.24 20.11
C ILE A 340 -7.22 -18.13 19.85
N THR A 341 -8.32 -17.85 20.54
CA THR A 341 -9.60 -18.54 20.36
C THR A 341 -10.29 -18.11 19.06
N ASN A 342 -10.92 -19.06 18.36
CA ASN A 342 -11.80 -18.82 17.19
C ASN A 342 -11.19 -18.15 15.95
N SER A 343 -9.85 -18.22 15.73
CA SER A 343 -9.24 -17.66 14.52
C SER A 343 -9.24 -18.66 13.37
N LYS A 344 -9.73 -18.21 12.20
CA LYS A 344 -9.54 -18.91 10.92
C LYS A 344 -8.20 -18.53 10.31
N ILE A 345 -7.55 -19.52 9.65
CA ILE A 345 -6.29 -19.26 8.96
C ILE A 345 -6.49 -18.17 7.90
N ALA A 346 -5.58 -17.20 7.87
CA ALA A 346 -5.54 -16.19 6.81
C ALA A 346 -5.04 -16.83 5.52
N ASP A 347 -5.30 -16.17 4.38
CA ASP A 347 -4.73 -16.53 3.09
C ASP A 347 -3.20 -16.72 3.21
N PRO A 348 -2.67 -17.91 2.86
CA PRO A 348 -1.27 -18.25 3.12
C PRO A 348 -0.30 -17.76 2.03
N LEU A 349 -0.78 -17.12 0.96
CA LEU A 349 0.06 -16.71 -0.17
C LEU A 349 0.98 -15.53 0.20
N PRO A 350 2.25 -15.52 -0.24
CA PRO A 350 3.14 -14.39 -0.02
C PRO A 350 2.63 -13.13 -0.74
N ARG A 351 2.87 -11.96 -0.19
CA ARG A 351 2.56 -10.67 -0.82
C ARG A 351 3.77 -10.04 -1.49
N ILE A 352 4.94 -10.51 -1.11
CA ILE A 352 6.23 -10.13 -1.69
C ILE A 352 6.97 -11.39 -2.10
N ILE A 353 7.44 -11.41 -3.36
CA ILE A 353 8.31 -12.46 -3.88
C ILE A 353 9.59 -11.81 -4.40
N ILE A 354 10.70 -12.08 -3.76
CA ILE A 354 12.02 -11.62 -4.19
C ILE A 354 12.55 -12.61 -5.23
N LEU A 355 12.93 -12.07 -6.39
CA LEU A 355 13.55 -12.80 -7.49
C LEU A 355 15.05 -12.49 -7.46
N GLU A 356 15.86 -13.43 -6.99
CA GLU A 356 17.30 -13.23 -6.79
C GLU A 356 17.99 -12.65 -8.02
N GLY A 357 18.67 -11.50 -7.84
CA GLY A 357 19.43 -10.81 -8.88
C GLY A 357 18.64 -10.12 -9.97
N ILE A 358 17.29 -10.07 -9.86
CA ILE A 358 16.41 -9.52 -10.91
C ILE A 358 15.54 -8.37 -10.38
N GLY A 359 15.04 -8.48 -9.15
CA GLY A 359 14.10 -7.55 -8.56
C GLY A 359 13.11 -8.29 -7.66
N PHE A 360 11.91 -7.71 -7.48
CA PHE A 360 10.88 -8.36 -6.67
C PHE A 360 9.46 -8.08 -7.19
N LEU A 361 8.55 -8.95 -6.82
CA LEU A 361 7.12 -8.82 -7.13
C LEU A 361 6.39 -8.31 -5.89
N SER A 362 5.54 -7.30 -6.06
CA SER A 362 4.54 -6.86 -5.09
C SER A 362 3.14 -7.26 -5.55
N ILE A 363 2.34 -7.84 -4.65
CA ILE A 363 1.13 -8.57 -4.99
C ILE A 363 -0.03 -8.08 -4.12
N GLY A 364 -1.20 -7.88 -4.74
CA GLY A 364 -2.44 -7.47 -4.08
C GLY A 364 -3.68 -7.89 -4.88
N LEU A 365 -4.85 -7.87 -4.23
CA LEU A 365 -6.14 -8.14 -4.90
C LEU A 365 -6.61 -6.97 -5.79
N ASN A 366 -5.98 -5.82 -5.71
CA ASN A 366 -6.19 -4.65 -6.55
C ASN A 366 -4.92 -3.80 -6.53
N LYS A 367 -4.88 -2.76 -7.37
CA LYS A 367 -3.73 -1.85 -7.47
C LYS A 367 -3.38 -1.17 -6.15
N LYS A 368 -4.39 -0.81 -5.33
CA LYS A 368 -4.16 -0.17 -4.03
C LYS A 368 -3.46 -1.12 -3.05
N GLU A 369 -3.96 -2.36 -2.92
CA GLU A 369 -3.33 -3.35 -2.04
C GLU A 369 -1.92 -3.74 -2.51
N MET A 370 -1.73 -3.91 -3.82
CA MET A 370 -0.42 -4.16 -4.41
C MET A 370 0.55 -3.01 -4.10
N GLN A 371 0.10 -1.76 -4.21
CA GLN A 371 0.93 -0.60 -3.89
C GLN A 371 1.25 -0.53 -2.38
N VAL A 372 0.30 -0.83 -1.51
CA VAL A 372 0.53 -0.96 -0.05
C VAL A 372 1.60 -2.02 0.23
N SER A 373 1.51 -3.18 -0.43
CA SER A 373 2.53 -4.25 -0.30
C SER A 373 3.92 -3.77 -0.74
N TYR A 374 3.99 -3.02 -1.85
CA TYR A 374 5.23 -2.41 -2.32
C TYR A 374 5.83 -1.43 -1.32
N ASP A 375 5.03 -0.45 -0.85
CA ASP A 375 5.52 0.62 0.01
C ASP A 375 6.02 0.09 1.36
N ILE A 376 5.28 -0.86 1.94
CA ILE A 376 5.68 -1.51 3.19
C ILE A 376 6.97 -2.32 3.00
N PHE A 377 7.09 -3.05 1.90
CA PHE A 377 8.32 -3.82 1.64
C PHE A 377 9.51 -2.93 1.32
N ASP A 378 9.32 -1.82 0.60
CA ASP A 378 10.39 -0.86 0.33
C ASP A 378 10.94 -0.24 1.63
N ALA A 379 10.05 0.12 2.56
CA ALA A 379 10.44 0.57 3.89
C ALA A 379 11.15 -0.55 4.69
N MET A 380 10.57 -1.76 4.72
CA MET A 380 11.16 -2.92 5.39
C MET A 380 12.58 -3.22 4.86
N LYS A 381 12.77 -3.19 3.54
CA LYS A 381 14.06 -3.35 2.87
C LYS A 381 15.07 -2.32 3.37
N LYS A 382 14.70 -1.03 3.37
CA LYS A 382 15.55 0.07 3.86
C LYS A 382 15.94 -0.11 5.33
N VAL A 383 14.98 -0.43 6.17
CA VAL A 383 15.18 -0.64 7.62
C VAL A 383 16.15 -1.80 7.87
N ILE A 384 15.88 -2.98 7.27
CA ILE A 384 16.72 -4.17 7.50
C ILE A 384 18.16 -3.96 6.99
N ILE A 385 18.32 -3.32 5.82
CA ILE A 385 19.65 -3.00 5.29
C ILE A 385 20.39 -2.08 6.26
N LYS A 386 19.79 -0.97 6.70
CA LYS A 386 20.41 0.00 7.62
C LYS A 386 20.72 -0.63 8.98
N ALA A 387 19.77 -1.40 9.53
CA ALA A 387 19.98 -2.11 10.79
C ALA A 387 21.21 -3.03 10.74
N ASN A 388 21.36 -3.82 9.67
CA ASN A 388 22.51 -4.74 9.51
C ASN A 388 23.85 -4.05 9.19
N LEU A 389 23.87 -2.75 8.92
CA LEU A 389 25.11 -1.95 8.92
C LEU A 389 25.60 -1.65 10.34
N VAL A 390 24.69 -1.55 11.30
CA VAL A 390 24.98 -1.22 12.70
C VAL A 390 25.27 -2.47 13.52
N SER A 391 24.31 -3.40 13.56
CA SER A 391 24.37 -4.66 14.31
C SER A 391 23.43 -5.70 13.66
N LYS A 392 23.17 -6.81 14.34
CA LYS A 392 22.29 -7.86 13.86
C LYS A 392 20.83 -7.44 14.00
N PHE A 393 20.08 -7.43 12.90
CA PHE A 393 18.63 -7.19 12.92
C PHE A 393 17.92 -8.28 13.74
N LYS A 394 17.00 -7.85 14.61
CA LYS A 394 16.19 -8.70 15.48
C LYS A 394 14.76 -8.18 15.55
N SER A 395 13.83 -8.93 14.98
CA SER A 395 12.39 -8.67 15.11
C SER A 395 11.86 -9.18 16.45
N ILE A 396 10.56 -8.94 16.72
CA ILE A 396 9.85 -9.59 17.82
C ILE A 396 9.77 -11.10 17.61
N ASN A 397 9.46 -11.85 18.67
CA ASN A 397 9.34 -13.31 18.61
C ASN A 397 8.09 -13.77 17.83
N ASN A 398 8.11 -15.00 17.36
CA ASN A 398 7.03 -15.55 16.53
C ASN A 398 5.67 -15.63 17.23
N THR A 399 5.63 -15.74 18.56
CA THR A 399 4.38 -15.73 19.35
C THR A 399 3.72 -14.36 19.27
N ASP A 400 4.50 -13.29 19.41
CA ASP A 400 3.99 -11.92 19.35
C ASP A 400 3.67 -11.51 17.89
N ILE A 401 4.45 -11.99 16.90
CA ILE A 401 4.09 -11.85 15.48
C ILE A 401 2.71 -12.48 15.22
N PHE A 402 2.50 -13.69 15.72
CA PHE A 402 1.23 -14.41 15.54
C PHE A 402 0.06 -13.70 16.22
N LYS A 403 0.23 -13.24 17.46
CA LYS A 403 -0.79 -12.47 18.18
C LYS A 403 -1.18 -11.23 17.38
N MET A 404 -0.21 -10.49 16.84
CA MET A 404 -0.46 -9.29 16.04
C MET A 404 -1.15 -9.62 14.70
N GLU A 405 -0.68 -10.65 13.97
CA GLU A 405 -1.25 -11.04 12.68
C GLU A 405 -2.72 -11.49 12.78
N TYR A 406 -3.07 -12.13 13.90
CA TYR A 406 -4.43 -12.64 14.15
C TYR A 406 -5.24 -11.78 15.13
N TRP A 407 -4.71 -10.63 15.51
CA TRP A 407 -5.41 -9.71 16.40
C TRP A 407 -6.66 -9.13 15.71
N PRO A 408 -7.87 -9.31 16.29
CA PRO A 408 -9.10 -8.85 15.65
C PRO A 408 -9.11 -7.37 15.34
N LEU A 409 -8.55 -6.52 16.21
CA LEU A 409 -8.49 -5.07 16.04
C LEU A 409 -7.58 -4.63 14.88
N GLU A 410 -6.47 -5.33 14.66
CA GLU A 410 -5.61 -5.09 13.50
C GLU A 410 -6.25 -5.60 12.21
N ARG A 411 -6.83 -6.80 12.25
CA ARG A 411 -7.50 -7.39 11.08
C ARG A 411 -8.73 -6.60 10.62
N ALA A 412 -9.42 -5.91 11.53
CA ALA A 412 -10.53 -5.02 11.18
C ALA A 412 -10.11 -3.92 10.17
N LYS A 413 -8.84 -3.50 10.17
CA LYS A 413 -8.29 -2.56 9.18
C LYS A 413 -8.28 -3.11 7.74
N LEU A 414 -8.39 -4.44 7.56
CA LEU A 414 -8.45 -5.10 6.25
C LEU A 414 -9.88 -5.24 5.73
N ASN A 415 -10.89 -5.26 6.62
CA ASN A 415 -12.27 -5.62 6.29
C ASN A 415 -13.11 -4.48 5.67
N ASN A 416 -12.58 -3.26 5.58
CA ASN A 416 -13.30 -2.10 5.04
C ASN A 416 -13.38 -2.03 3.51
N GLN A 417 -13.11 -3.14 2.81
CA GLN A 417 -13.20 -3.17 1.35
C GLN A 417 -14.35 -4.09 0.93
N ASN A 418 -15.47 -3.48 0.50
CA ASN A 418 -16.47 -4.18 -0.32
C ASN A 418 -15.76 -4.71 -1.57
N THR A 419 -15.43 -6.01 -1.57
CA THR A 419 -14.82 -6.66 -2.73
C THR A 419 -15.89 -6.82 -3.80
N LYS A 420 -15.86 -5.94 -4.81
CA LYS A 420 -16.72 -6.08 -5.98
C LYS A 420 -16.33 -7.33 -6.78
N LYS A 421 -17.28 -7.87 -7.53
CA LYS A 421 -17.15 -9.11 -8.33
C LYS A 421 -15.90 -9.12 -9.23
N PHE A 422 -15.56 -7.98 -9.82
CA PHE A 422 -14.46 -7.85 -10.78
C PHE A 422 -13.15 -7.30 -10.18
N ASN A 423 -13.03 -7.28 -8.85
CA ASN A 423 -11.81 -6.82 -8.19
C ASN A 423 -10.60 -7.62 -8.66
N GLY A 424 -9.50 -6.94 -9.01
CA GLY A 424 -8.27 -7.54 -9.52
C GLY A 424 -8.27 -7.92 -10.99
N ASN A 425 -9.38 -7.72 -11.72
CA ASN A 425 -9.39 -7.87 -13.18
C ASN A 425 -8.66 -6.70 -13.84
N VAL A 426 -7.95 -7.00 -14.93
CA VAL A 426 -7.18 -6.06 -15.74
C VAL A 426 -7.82 -5.97 -17.12
N ALA A 427 -8.34 -4.80 -17.49
CA ALA A 427 -8.99 -4.57 -18.77
C ALA A 427 -8.18 -3.61 -19.65
N VAL A 428 -7.97 -4.02 -20.89
CA VAL A 428 -7.39 -3.19 -21.96
C VAL A 428 -8.52 -2.75 -22.89
N ILE A 429 -8.63 -1.44 -23.12
CA ILE A 429 -9.62 -0.83 -24.02
C ILE A 429 -8.87 -0.06 -25.10
N THR A 430 -9.03 -0.47 -26.37
CA THR A 430 -8.45 0.26 -27.50
C THR A 430 -9.39 1.36 -27.98
N GLY A 431 -8.85 2.45 -28.54
CA GLY A 431 -9.64 3.65 -28.82
C GLY A 431 -10.23 4.26 -27.54
N GLY A 432 -9.45 4.18 -26.44
CA GLY A 432 -9.89 4.49 -25.09
C GLY A 432 -10.17 5.97 -24.84
N ALA A 433 -9.61 6.88 -25.65
CA ALA A 433 -9.87 8.31 -25.58
C ALA A 433 -11.14 8.75 -26.34
N GLY A 434 -11.69 7.85 -27.16
CA GLY A 434 -12.93 8.09 -27.89
C GLY A 434 -14.17 8.04 -26.97
N LYS A 435 -15.32 8.51 -27.46
CA LYS A 435 -16.58 8.58 -26.69
C LYS A 435 -17.02 7.21 -26.15
N ILE A 436 -17.01 6.16 -26.98
CA ILE A 436 -17.42 4.81 -26.59
C ILE A 436 -16.38 4.22 -25.62
N GLY A 437 -15.08 4.29 -25.95
CA GLY A 437 -14.02 3.74 -25.11
C GLY A 437 -13.98 4.37 -23.71
N SER A 438 -14.14 5.69 -23.62
CA SER A 438 -14.18 6.40 -22.34
C SER A 438 -15.44 6.09 -21.51
N ALA A 439 -16.59 5.89 -22.14
CA ALA A 439 -17.82 5.46 -21.45
C ALA A 439 -17.68 4.04 -20.87
N ILE A 440 -17.11 3.10 -21.63
CA ILE A 440 -16.78 1.73 -21.15
C ILE A 440 -15.80 1.81 -19.99
N ALA A 441 -14.74 2.63 -20.12
CA ALA A 441 -13.74 2.85 -19.07
C ALA A 441 -14.37 3.32 -17.76
N ASN A 442 -15.26 4.31 -17.82
CA ASN A 442 -15.95 4.83 -16.64
C ASN A 442 -16.81 3.76 -15.95
N LYS A 443 -17.52 2.93 -16.73
CA LYS A 443 -18.29 1.81 -16.19
C LYS A 443 -17.38 0.78 -15.51
N PHE A 444 -16.27 0.42 -16.12
CA PHE A 444 -15.32 -0.56 -15.58
C PHE A 444 -14.63 -0.06 -14.32
N ILE A 445 -14.25 1.23 -14.25
CA ILE A 445 -13.72 1.87 -13.03
C ILE A 445 -14.69 1.71 -11.86
N ASN A 446 -15.99 1.94 -12.11
CA ASN A 446 -17.02 1.82 -11.09
C ASN A 446 -17.22 0.37 -10.60
N GLU A 447 -16.76 -0.63 -11.34
CA GLU A 447 -16.75 -2.04 -10.95
C GLU A 447 -15.42 -2.51 -10.34
N ASN A 448 -14.50 -1.58 -10.01
CA ASN A 448 -13.16 -1.84 -9.48
C ASN A 448 -12.28 -2.70 -10.41
N ILE A 449 -12.46 -2.58 -11.72
CA ILE A 449 -11.57 -3.16 -12.72
C ILE A 449 -10.38 -2.20 -12.91
N GLU A 450 -9.18 -2.73 -13.02
CA GLU A 450 -7.99 -1.94 -13.39
C GLU A 450 -8.02 -1.68 -14.90
N VAL A 451 -8.24 -0.42 -15.28
CA VAL A 451 -8.47 -0.04 -16.68
C VAL A 451 -7.22 0.54 -17.31
N ILE A 452 -6.85 -0.02 -18.45
CA ILE A 452 -5.79 0.47 -19.32
C ILE A 452 -6.39 0.94 -20.63
N LEU A 453 -6.11 2.18 -21.00
CA LEU A 453 -6.55 2.78 -22.26
C LEU A 453 -5.38 2.82 -23.25
N LEU A 454 -5.59 2.29 -24.44
CA LEU A 454 -4.68 2.41 -25.57
C LEU A 454 -5.32 3.33 -26.61
N ASP A 455 -4.62 4.41 -26.97
CA ASP A 455 -5.05 5.35 -28.01
C ASP A 455 -3.84 6.08 -28.61
N LYS A 456 -3.99 6.70 -29.77
CA LYS A 456 -2.94 7.53 -30.39
C LYS A 456 -2.65 8.78 -29.58
N ASN A 457 -3.66 9.35 -28.90
CA ASN A 457 -3.50 10.49 -27.97
C ASN A 457 -4.65 10.57 -26.95
N PHE A 458 -4.48 11.33 -25.90
CA PHE A 458 -5.45 11.51 -24.81
C PHE A 458 -5.84 12.97 -24.58
N LYS A 459 -5.76 13.83 -25.62
CA LYS A 459 -6.03 15.27 -25.50
C LYS A 459 -7.46 15.57 -25.03
N ASN A 460 -8.43 14.83 -25.55
CA ASN A 460 -9.87 15.04 -25.29
C ASN A 460 -10.45 14.12 -24.21
N LEU A 461 -9.62 13.33 -23.51
CA LEU A 461 -10.10 12.45 -22.46
C LEU A 461 -10.43 13.23 -21.18
N ASP A 462 -11.58 12.94 -20.57
CA ASP A 462 -11.97 13.50 -19.27
C ASP A 462 -10.88 13.31 -18.20
N VAL A 463 -10.58 14.38 -17.46
CA VAL A 463 -9.50 14.42 -16.47
C VAL A 463 -9.73 13.40 -15.34
N ASN A 464 -10.98 13.14 -14.94
CA ASN A 464 -11.29 12.20 -13.86
C ASN A 464 -11.06 10.75 -14.30
N ILE A 465 -11.39 10.42 -15.57
CA ILE A 465 -11.09 9.12 -16.17
C ILE A 465 -9.58 8.96 -16.30
N LYS A 466 -8.89 9.97 -16.83
CA LYS A 466 -7.43 9.97 -17.02
C LYS A 466 -6.67 9.73 -15.72
N LYS A 467 -7.14 10.29 -14.60
CA LYS A 467 -6.51 10.08 -13.27
C LYS A 467 -6.70 8.66 -12.73
N LYS A 468 -7.76 7.95 -13.13
CA LYS A 468 -8.11 6.62 -12.61
C LYS A 468 -7.61 5.47 -13.48
N CYS A 469 -7.25 5.73 -14.75
CA CYS A 469 -6.79 4.74 -15.71
C CYS A 469 -5.28 4.82 -15.95
N LEU A 470 -4.68 3.75 -16.45
CA LEU A 470 -3.38 3.80 -17.09
C LEU A 470 -3.57 4.14 -18.56
N CYS A 471 -3.19 5.35 -18.98
CA CYS A 471 -3.22 5.78 -20.37
C CYS A 471 -1.86 5.49 -21.04
N ILE A 472 -1.86 4.79 -22.18
CA ILE A 472 -0.65 4.48 -22.95
C ILE A 472 -0.89 4.90 -24.40
N GLU A 473 -0.11 5.86 -24.88
CA GLU A 473 -0.12 6.24 -26.28
C GLU A 473 0.41 5.07 -27.12
N CYS A 474 -0.42 4.62 -28.07
CA CYS A 474 -0.15 3.44 -28.90
C CYS A 474 -0.91 3.54 -30.21
N ASP A 475 -0.19 3.54 -31.32
CA ASP A 475 -0.75 3.29 -32.64
C ASP A 475 -0.84 1.78 -32.85
N LEU A 476 -2.06 1.25 -32.97
CA LEU A 476 -2.32 -0.18 -33.12
C LEU A 476 -1.96 -0.73 -34.51
N THR A 477 -1.63 0.13 -35.47
CA THR A 477 -1.04 -0.29 -36.75
C THR A 477 0.47 -0.57 -36.61
N ASN A 478 1.09 -0.15 -35.47
CA ASN A 478 2.50 -0.32 -35.20
C ASN A 478 2.76 -1.44 -34.18
N ASN A 479 3.21 -2.59 -34.66
CA ASN A 479 3.51 -3.76 -33.82
C ASN A 479 4.54 -3.51 -32.70
N SER A 480 5.53 -2.62 -32.94
CA SER A 480 6.53 -2.28 -31.90
C SER A 480 5.89 -1.51 -30.76
N GLN A 481 4.98 -0.57 -31.05
CA GLN A 481 4.25 0.17 -30.03
C GLN A 481 3.30 -0.75 -29.23
N ILE A 482 2.60 -1.68 -29.91
CA ILE A 482 1.77 -2.69 -29.23
C ILE A 482 2.63 -3.51 -28.25
N ASN A 483 3.77 -4.04 -28.69
CA ASN A 483 4.64 -4.83 -27.84
C ASN A 483 5.16 -4.03 -26.62
N LYS A 484 5.54 -2.78 -26.80
CA LYS A 484 5.95 -1.88 -25.70
C LYS A 484 4.81 -1.65 -24.71
N ALA A 485 3.59 -1.41 -25.21
CA ALA A 485 2.40 -1.23 -24.37
C ALA A 485 2.08 -2.49 -23.57
N LEU A 486 2.06 -3.67 -24.19
CA LEU A 486 1.80 -4.94 -23.52
C LEU A 486 2.86 -5.27 -22.47
N ASN A 487 4.14 -5.08 -22.77
CA ASN A 487 5.23 -5.27 -21.80
C ASN A 487 5.08 -4.35 -20.58
N LYS A 488 4.69 -3.08 -20.79
CA LYS A 488 4.40 -2.14 -19.71
C LYS A 488 3.22 -2.60 -18.85
N ILE A 489 2.14 -3.09 -19.48
CA ILE A 489 0.96 -3.61 -18.78
C ILE A 489 1.34 -4.83 -17.94
N LEU A 490 2.03 -5.80 -18.52
CA LEU A 490 2.46 -7.02 -17.84
C LEU A 490 3.38 -6.71 -16.66
N THR A 491 4.35 -5.81 -16.85
CA THR A 491 5.23 -5.35 -15.75
C THR A 491 4.45 -4.78 -14.57
N LEU A 492 3.38 -4.00 -14.83
CA LEU A 492 2.63 -3.29 -13.80
C LEU A 492 1.50 -4.11 -13.17
N PHE A 493 0.91 -5.05 -13.91
CA PHE A 493 -0.30 -5.77 -13.48
C PHE A 493 -0.13 -7.29 -13.48
N GLY A 494 0.86 -7.83 -14.18
CA GLY A 494 1.16 -9.26 -14.24
C GLY A 494 0.25 -10.09 -15.12
N GLY A 495 -0.69 -9.47 -15.87
CA GLY A 495 -1.58 -10.16 -16.79
C GLY A 495 -2.69 -9.28 -17.34
N ILE A 496 -3.56 -9.86 -18.19
CA ILE A 496 -4.71 -9.18 -18.82
C ILE A 496 -5.90 -10.15 -18.78
N ASP A 497 -7.07 -9.67 -18.31
CA ASP A 497 -8.28 -10.49 -18.16
C ASP A 497 -9.36 -10.14 -19.19
N ILE A 498 -9.40 -8.88 -19.64
CA ILE A 498 -10.45 -8.37 -20.54
C ILE A 498 -9.78 -7.52 -21.61
N LEU A 499 -10.17 -7.77 -22.87
CA LEU A 499 -9.87 -6.90 -24.00
C LEU A 499 -11.16 -6.37 -24.61
N ILE A 500 -11.27 -5.05 -24.74
CA ILE A 500 -12.27 -4.39 -25.57
C ILE A 500 -11.56 -3.79 -26.78
N ALA A 501 -11.65 -4.46 -27.91
CA ALA A 501 -11.13 -4.00 -29.19
C ALA A 501 -12.15 -3.03 -29.81
N ASN A 502 -12.01 -1.74 -29.49
CA ASN A 502 -12.98 -0.70 -29.83
C ASN A 502 -12.43 0.37 -30.78
N SER A 503 -11.12 0.44 -31.00
CA SER A 503 -10.52 1.39 -31.94
C SER A 503 -11.11 1.26 -33.34
N GLY A 504 -11.13 2.37 -34.07
CA GLY A 504 -11.60 2.36 -35.47
C GLY A 504 -11.83 3.76 -36.00
N ALA A 505 -11.88 3.85 -37.32
CA ALA A 505 -12.22 5.07 -38.06
C ALA A 505 -13.10 4.74 -39.23
N ALA A 506 -14.10 5.57 -39.52
CA ALA A 506 -14.93 5.44 -40.69
C ALA A 506 -14.17 5.91 -41.93
N PHE A 507 -14.05 5.03 -42.93
CA PHE A 507 -13.50 5.35 -44.23
C PHE A 507 -14.65 5.27 -45.23
N GLN A 508 -14.97 6.38 -45.89
CA GLN A 508 -16.07 6.48 -46.85
C GLN A 508 -15.53 6.48 -48.29
N GLY A 509 -16.32 6.00 -49.18
CA GLY A 509 -16.06 5.99 -50.60
C GLY A 509 -16.98 5.00 -51.35
N SER A 510 -17.46 5.40 -52.52
CA SER A 510 -18.21 4.53 -53.42
C SER A 510 -17.30 3.43 -53.97
N MET A 511 -17.74 2.19 -53.94
CA MET A 511 -16.98 1.07 -54.50
C MET A 511 -16.70 1.20 -55.99
N LEU A 512 -17.43 2.06 -56.69
CA LEU A 512 -17.21 2.29 -58.14
C LEU A 512 -15.88 3.03 -58.42
N ASN A 513 -15.44 3.87 -57.49
CA ASN A 513 -14.29 4.75 -57.72
C ASN A 513 -13.41 4.99 -56.49
N VAL A 514 -13.60 4.22 -55.42
CA VAL A 514 -12.76 4.36 -54.21
C VAL A 514 -11.32 4.01 -54.55
N LYS A 515 -10.40 4.85 -54.11
CA LYS A 515 -8.97 4.65 -54.30
C LYS A 515 -8.48 3.47 -53.42
N LYS A 516 -7.53 2.69 -53.96
CA LYS A 516 -6.96 1.51 -53.30
C LYS A 516 -6.37 1.85 -51.93
N ASP A 517 -5.72 2.98 -51.78
CA ASP A 517 -5.12 3.42 -50.54
C ASP A 517 -6.15 3.67 -49.42
N ILE A 518 -7.37 4.10 -49.75
CA ILE A 518 -8.47 4.26 -48.79
C ILE A 518 -8.96 2.90 -48.27
N LEU A 519 -9.07 1.91 -49.16
CA LEU A 519 -9.44 0.55 -48.78
C LEU A 519 -8.35 -0.09 -47.91
N GLU A 520 -7.09 0.03 -48.30
CA GLU A 520 -5.94 -0.48 -47.53
C GLU A 520 -5.86 0.14 -46.17
N LYS A 521 -5.99 1.47 -46.04
CA LYS A 521 -6.04 2.18 -44.74
C LYS A 521 -7.22 1.73 -43.89
N SER A 522 -8.39 1.48 -44.51
CA SER A 522 -9.56 0.97 -43.79
C SER A 522 -9.30 -0.41 -43.20
N LEU A 523 -8.72 -1.33 -44.00
CA LEU A 523 -8.31 -2.65 -43.53
C LEU A 523 -7.25 -2.58 -42.45
N GLU A 524 -6.25 -1.73 -42.60
CA GLU A 524 -5.17 -1.57 -41.61
C GLU A 524 -5.72 -1.12 -40.27
N VAL A 525 -6.58 -0.09 -40.26
CA VAL A 525 -7.09 0.52 -39.01
C VAL A 525 -8.22 -0.31 -38.38
N ASN A 526 -9.12 -0.92 -39.16
CA ASN A 526 -10.34 -1.54 -38.63
C ASN A 526 -10.29 -3.07 -38.58
N PHE A 527 -9.30 -3.73 -39.23
CA PHE A 527 -9.13 -5.17 -39.24
C PHE A 527 -7.75 -5.59 -38.71
N TYR A 528 -6.65 -5.27 -39.42
CA TYR A 528 -5.32 -5.75 -39.04
C TYR A 528 -4.89 -5.26 -37.64
N SER A 529 -5.20 -4.03 -37.29
CA SER A 529 -4.91 -3.51 -35.92
C SER A 529 -5.63 -4.31 -34.84
N HIS A 530 -6.91 -4.70 -35.09
CA HIS A 530 -7.69 -5.55 -34.19
C HIS A 530 -7.12 -6.96 -34.12
N HIS A 531 -6.81 -7.56 -35.28
CA HIS A 531 -6.21 -8.89 -35.34
C HIS A 531 -4.90 -8.94 -34.52
N ASN A 532 -4.00 -7.98 -34.72
CA ASN A 532 -2.70 -7.93 -34.05
C ASN A 532 -2.83 -7.85 -32.53
N ILE A 533 -3.67 -6.96 -32.02
CA ILE A 533 -3.84 -6.81 -30.57
C ILE A 533 -4.58 -7.99 -29.94
N VAL A 534 -5.60 -8.53 -30.62
CA VAL A 534 -6.37 -9.71 -30.20
C VAL A 534 -5.45 -10.93 -30.10
N GLN A 535 -4.67 -11.21 -31.14
CA GLN A 535 -3.76 -12.36 -31.18
C GLN A 535 -2.75 -12.30 -29.99
N LYS A 536 -2.13 -11.15 -29.77
CA LYS A 536 -1.13 -10.98 -28.71
C LYS A 536 -1.75 -11.13 -27.31
N ILE A 537 -2.92 -10.51 -27.07
CA ILE A 537 -3.60 -10.59 -25.79
C ILE A 537 -4.19 -11.99 -25.55
N ALA A 538 -4.72 -12.64 -26.58
CA ALA A 538 -5.19 -14.02 -26.49
C ALA A 538 -4.05 -14.97 -26.06
N ASN A 539 -2.85 -14.82 -26.64
CA ASN A 539 -1.67 -15.59 -26.23
C ASN A 539 -1.28 -15.35 -24.76
N ILE A 540 -1.39 -14.10 -24.27
CA ILE A 540 -1.19 -13.79 -22.84
C ILE A 540 -2.26 -14.50 -22.00
N MET A 541 -3.54 -14.46 -22.40
CA MET A 541 -4.65 -15.11 -21.69
C MET A 541 -4.50 -16.63 -21.66
N VAL A 542 -4.02 -17.25 -22.74
CA VAL A 542 -3.68 -18.69 -22.79
C VAL A 542 -2.53 -18.98 -21.82
N SER A 543 -1.46 -18.20 -21.86
CA SER A 543 -0.29 -18.38 -20.98
C SER A 543 -0.61 -18.18 -19.50
N GLN A 544 -1.63 -17.37 -19.15
CA GLN A 544 -2.15 -17.24 -17.77
C GLN A 544 -2.81 -18.52 -17.26
N GLY A 545 -3.33 -19.39 -18.14
CA GLY A 545 -3.93 -20.67 -17.81
C GLY A 545 -5.32 -20.63 -17.16
N PHE A 546 -5.98 -19.48 -17.09
CA PHE A 546 -7.34 -19.34 -16.53
C PHE A 546 -8.28 -18.50 -17.42
N GLY A 547 -7.88 -18.32 -18.69
CA GLY A 547 -8.71 -17.65 -19.69
C GLY A 547 -8.81 -16.14 -19.54
N GLY A 548 -9.74 -15.56 -20.26
CA GLY A 548 -10.06 -14.14 -20.31
C GLY A 548 -11.30 -13.89 -21.17
N SER A 549 -11.66 -12.63 -21.37
CA SER A 549 -12.77 -12.21 -22.23
C SER A 549 -12.29 -11.22 -23.28
N ILE A 550 -12.63 -11.45 -24.54
CA ILE A 550 -12.33 -10.56 -25.66
C ILE A 550 -13.64 -10.14 -26.32
N SER A 551 -13.86 -8.84 -26.44
CA SER A 551 -14.99 -8.25 -27.14
C SER A 551 -14.51 -7.31 -28.23
N LEU A 552 -15.05 -7.47 -29.45
CA LEU A 552 -14.82 -6.59 -30.59
C LEU A 552 -16.02 -5.66 -30.77
N ASN A 553 -15.77 -4.35 -30.78
CA ASN A 553 -16.78 -3.37 -31.13
C ASN A 553 -16.89 -3.27 -32.65
N LEU A 554 -17.89 -3.93 -33.18
CA LEU A 554 -18.19 -3.94 -34.60
C LEU A 554 -19.20 -2.84 -34.97
N SER A 555 -19.66 -2.82 -36.20
CA SER A 555 -20.63 -1.85 -36.70
C SER A 555 -21.73 -2.59 -37.48
N LYS A 556 -22.92 -2.00 -37.58
CA LYS A 556 -23.93 -2.49 -38.52
C LYS A 556 -23.41 -2.58 -39.98
N GLN A 557 -22.42 -1.76 -40.30
CA GLN A 557 -21.76 -1.75 -41.60
C GLN A 557 -21.04 -3.07 -41.93
N SER A 558 -20.80 -3.92 -40.92
CA SER A 558 -20.24 -5.26 -41.14
C SER A 558 -21.24 -6.25 -41.74
N ILE A 559 -22.54 -5.98 -41.63
CA ILE A 559 -23.63 -6.87 -42.10
C ILE A 559 -24.45 -6.17 -43.19
N ASN A 560 -24.77 -4.90 -43.00
CA ASN A 560 -25.58 -4.09 -43.91
C ASN A 560 -24.92 -2.72 -44.13
N PRO A 561 -23.93 -2.63 -45.05
CA PRO A 561 -23.22 -1.37 -45.32
C PRO A 561 -24.16 -0.37 -46.00
N GLY A 562 -24.15 0.88 -45.49
CA GLY A 562 -24.86 1.99 -46.14
C GLY A 562 -24.13 2.49 -47.37
N LYS A 563 -24.78 3.39 -48.12
CA LYS A 563 -24.19 4.05 -49.27
C LYS A 563 -22.84 4.68 -48.90
N ASP A 564 -21.85 4.50 -49.75
CA ASP A 564 -20.48 5.02 -49.60
C ASP A 564 -19.68 4.51 -48.38
N PHE A 565 -20.13 3.45 -47.69
CA PHE A 565 -19.41 2.80 -46.62
C PHE A 565 -18.68 1.52 -47.00
N GLY A 566 -18.45 1.28 -48.30
CA GLY A 566 -17.80 0.05 -48.80
C GLY A 566 -16.47 -0.28 -48.12
N PRO A 567 -15.47 0.59 -48.13
CA PRO A 567 -14.18 0.32 -47.50
C PRO A 567 -14.28 -0.01 -46.01
N TYR A 568 -15.13 0.72 -45.26
CA TYR A 568 -15.35 0.50 -43.85
C TYR A 568 -16.12 -0.79 -43.58
N GLY A 569 -17.17 -1.05 -44.40
CA GLY A 569 -17.97 -2.28 -44.30
C GLY A 569 -17.15 -3.54 -44.52
N ILE A 570 -16.29 -3.56 -45.56
CA ILE A 570 -15.37 -4.68 -45.84
C ILE A 570 -14.46 -4.94 -44.65
N ALA A 571 -13.82 -3.92 -44.11
CA ALA A 571 -12.91 -4.07 -42.97
C ALA A 571 -13.63 -4.57 -41.71
N LYS A 572 -14.83 -4.08 -41.41
CA LYS A 572 -15.63 -4.53 -40.28
C LYS A 572 -16.26 -5.91 -40.46
N ALA A 573 -16.61 -6.29 -41.70
CA ALA A 573 -17.04 -7.66 -42.05
C ALA A 573 -15.87 -8.65 -41.84
N SER A 574 -14.66 -8.31 -42.30
CA SER A 574 -13.46 -9.11 -42.04
C SER A 574 -13.21 -9.32 -40.54
N SER A 575 -13.49 -8.32 -39.72
CA SER A 575 -13.38 -8.45 -38.26
C SER A 575 -14.51 -9.27 -37.63
N LEU A 576 -15.67 -9.37 -38.26
CA LEU A 576 -16.79 -10.19 -37.81
C LEU A 576 -16.50 -11.68 -37.96
N PHE A 577 -15.88 -12.09 -39.08
CA PHE A 577 -15.42 -13.47 -39.32
C PHE A 577 -14.18 -13.84 -38.51
#